data_128cce1936f7b6928088f16349e997a7
#
_entry.id   128cce1936f7b6928088f16349e997a7
#
_cell.length_a   1.000
_cell.length_b   1.000
_cell.length_c   1.000
_cell.angle_alpha   90.00
_cell.angle_beta   90.00
_cell.angle_gamma   90.00
#
_symmetry.space_group_name_H-M   'P 1'
#
loop_
_entity.id
_entity.type
_entity.pdbx_description
1 polymer ?
#
loop_
_entity_poly.entity_id
_entity_poly.type
_entity_poly.pdbx_seq_one_letter_code
_entity_poly.pdbx_strand_id
1 'polypeptide(L)' 'MTQAEILNKVQAVIAEQLDVEIEKVTPPTNIREELDADSLDIFEVMNQLEDDLEVKLDPDESIVTVQNVVDYIEQTLAAK' A
#
# COMPACT_ATOMS: atom_id res chain seq x y z
N MET A 1 4.05 14.61 2.75
CA MET A 1 3.55 13.68 3.79
C MET A 1 4.71 13.01 4.50
N THR A 2 4.57 12.78 5.79
CA THR A 2 5.56 12.00 6.54
C THR A 2 5.35 10.52 6.27
N GLN A 3 6.37 9.71 6.58
CA GLN A 3 6.24 8.27 6.42
C GLN A 3 5.10 7.70 7.27
N ALA A 4 4.91 8.24 8.48
CA ALA A 4 3.81 7.79 9.35
C ALA A 4 2.44 8.08 8.72
N GLU A 5 2.28 9.21 8.08
CA GLU A 5 1.03 9.56 7.41
C GLU A 5 0.78 8.65 6.21
N ILE A 6 1.83 8.35 5.45
CA ILE A 6 1.74 7.42 4.32
C ILE A 6 1.35 6.04 4.81
N LEU A 7 2.01 5.58 5.88
CA LEU A 7 1.71 4.28 6.46
C LEU A 7 0.26 4.17 6.91
N ASN A 8 -0.24 5.18 7.61
CA ASN A 8 -1.64 5.20 8.04
C ASN A 8 -2.60 5.10 6.86
N LYS A 9 -2.30 5.81 5.78
CA LYS A 9 -3.13 5.78 4.59
C LYS A 9 -3.10 4.40 3.92
N VAL A 10 -1.91 3.83 3.79
CA VAL A 10 -1.73 2.51 3.20
C VAL A 10 -2.48 1.45 4.02
N GLN A 11 -2.33 1.49 5.34
CA GLN A 11 -3.03 0.55 6.22
C GLN A 11 -4.54 0.63 6.05
N ALA A 12 -5.08 1.84 6.01
CA ALA A 12 -6.52 2.04 5.87
C ALA A 12 -7.04 1.50 4.53
N VAL A 13 -6.32 1.78 3.45
CA VAL A 13 -6.74 1.32 2.13
C VAL A 13 -6.66 -0.20 2.01
N ILE A 14 -5.57 -0.79 2.49
CA ILE A 14 -5.41 -2.25 2.44
C ILE A 14 -6.50 -2.93 3.27
N ALA A 15 -6.74 -2.44 4.49
CA ALA A 15 -7.74 -3.03 5.37
C ALA A 15 -9.13 -2.98 4.72
N GLU A 16 -9.46 -1.88 4.07
CA GLU A 16 -10.74 -1.72 3.41
C GLU A 16 -10.86 -2.61 2.16
N GLN A 17 -9.84 -2.59 1.31
CA GLN A 17 -9.89 -3.33 0.05
C GLN A 17 -9.87 -4.85 0.25
N LEU A 18 -9.13 -5.31 1.24
CA LEU A 18 -8.98 -6.74 1.50
C LEU A 18 -9.93 -7.26 2.58
N ASP A 19 -10.71 -6.36 3.19
CA ASP A 19 -11.66 -6.71 4.26
C ASP A 19 -10.96 -7.42 5.42
N VAL A 20 -9.85 -6.87 5.86
CA VAL A 20 -9.09 -7.39 7.00
C VAL A 20 -8.99 -6.33 8.09
N GLU A 21 -8.68 -6.75 9.31
CA GLU A 21 -8.52 -5.82 10.42
C GLU A 21 -7.25 -5.00 10.22
N ILE A 22 -7.33 -3.71 10.50
CA ILE A 22 -6.19 -2.80 10.29
C ILE A 22 -4.99 -3.19 11.15
N GLU A 23 -5.22 -3.79 12.32
CA GLU A 23 -4.14 -4.25 13.19
C GLU A 23 -3.28 -5.34 12.53
N LYS A 24 -3.82 -6.03 11.54
CA LYS A 24 -3.07 -7.05 10.80
C LYS A 24 -2.21 -6.47 9.70
N VAL A 25 -2.41 -5.20 9.37
CA VAL A 25 -1.68 -4.52 8.31
C VAL A 25 -0.54 -3.72 8.92
N THR A 26 0.60 -4.37 9.12
CA THR A 26 1.78 -3.74 9.73
C THR A 26 2.90 -3.62 8.69
N PRO A 27 3.90 -2.77 8.93
CA PRO A 27 4.98 -2.58 7.94
C PRO A 27 5.63 -3.87 7.44
N PRO A 28 5.98 -4.85 8.28
CA PRO A 28 6.60 -6.08 7.78
C PRO A 28 5.62 -7.11 7.22
N THR A 29 4.31 -6.83 7.25
CA THR A 29 3.33 -7.79 6.76
C THR A 29 3.50 -8.03 5.27
N ASN A 30 3.59 -9.30 4.88
CA ASN A 30 3.62 -9.68 3.48
C ASN A 30 2.18 -9.72 2.95
N ILE A 31 1.86 -8.80 2.06
CA ILE A 31 0.49 -8.63 1.58
C ILE A 31 0.00 -9.88 0.85
N ARG A 32 0.87 -10.49 0.06
CA ARG A 32 0.49 -11.67 -0.74
C ARG A 32 0.32 -12.92 0.11
N GLU A 33 1.23 -13.14 1.05
CA GLU A 33 1.24 -14.37 1.85
C GLU A 33 0.39 -14.27 3.11
N GLU A 34 0.48 -13.18 3.81
CA GLU A 34 -0.21 -13.04 5.10
C GLU A 34 -1.64 -12.53 4.97
N LEU A 35 -1.90 -11.69 3.98
CA LEU A 35 -3.23 -11.14 3.73
C LEU A 35 -3.94 -11.81 2.56
N ASP A 36 -3.30 -12.80 1.95
CA ASP A 36 -3.87 -13.59 0.88
C ASP A 36 -4.31 -12.76 -0.32
N ALA A 37 -3.62 -11.66 -0.57
CA ALA A 37 -3.93 -10.78 -1.69
C ALA A 37 -3.26 -11.30 -2.97
N ASP A 38 -4.00 -11.30 -4.06
CA ASP A 38 -3.41 -11.62 -5.35
C ASP A 38 -3.03 -10.33 -6.09
N SER A 39 -2.57 -10.47 -7.33
CA SER A 39 -2.11 -9.32 -8.12
C SER A 39 -3.23 -8.31 -8.37
N LEU A 40 -4.46 -8.78 -8.56
CA LEU A 40 -5.60 -7.90 -8.78
C LEU A 40 -5.91 -7.08 -7.53
N ASP A 41 -5.88 -7.73 -6.36
CA ASP A 41 -6.12 -7.04 -5.09
C ASP A 41 -5.08 -5.95 -4.87
N ILE A 42 -3.81 -6.25 -5.13
CA ILE A 42 -2.73 -5.28 -4.98
C ILE A 42 -2.93 -4.12 -5.96
N PHE A 43 -3.32 -4.44 -7.18
CA PHE A 43 -3.58 -3.43 -8.20
C PHE A 43 -4.71 -2.48 -7.76
N GLU A 44 -5.77 -3.03 -7.20
CA GLU A 44 -6.89 -2.21 -6.70
C GLU A 44 -6.47 -1.32 -5.53
N VAL A 45 -5.65 -1.85 -4.62
CA VAL A 45 -5.10 -1.07 -3.52
C VAL A 45 -4.28 0.11 -4.06
N MET A 46 -3.42 -0.17 -5.04
CA MET A 46 -2.58 0.88 -5.61
C MET A 46 -3.40 1.93 -6.35
N ASN A 47 -4.45 1.51 -7.06
CA ASN A 47 -5.34 2.44 -7.74
C ASN A 47 -6.04 3.37 -6.74
N GLN A 48 -6.50 2.82 -5.62
CA GLN A 48 -7.15 3.64 -4.60
C GLN A 48 -6.17 4.65 -4.00
N LEU A 49 -4.92 4.22 -3.79
CA LEU A 49 -3.89 5.11 -3.27
C LEU A 49 -3.54 6.21 -4.28
N GLU A 50 -3.53 5.89 -5.57
CA GLU A 50 -3.33 6.89 -6.62
C GLU A 50 -4.39 7.98 -6.54
N ASP A 51 -5.65 7.59 -6.39
CA ASP A 51 -6.76 8.54 -6.29
C ASP A 51 -6.65 9.38 -5.01
N ASP A 52 -6.40 8.73 -3.89
CA ASP A 52 -6.37 9.41 -2.59
C ASP A 52 -5.20 10.37 -2.46
N LEU A 53 -4.06 10.04 -3.05
CA LEU A 53 -2.84 10.83 -2.94
C LEU A 53 -2.57 11.68 -4.17
N GLU A 54 -3.40 11.54 -5.19
CA GLU A 54 -3.27 12.30 -6.45
C GLU A 54 -1.90 12.15 -7.10
N VAL A 55 -1.40 10.90 -7.12
CA VAL A 55 -0.11 10.56 -7.73
C VAL A 55 -0.28 9.35 -8.63
N LYS A 56 0.67 9.14 -9.53
CA LYS A 56 0.70 7.95 -10.36
C LYS A 56 1.58 6.90 -9.72
N LEU A 57 1.05 5.72 -9.53
CA LEU A 57 1.78 4.58 -8.97
C LEU A 57 1.75 3.44 -9.98
N ASP A 58 2.91 2.88 -10.24
CA ASP A 58 3.05 1.77 -11.19
C ASP A 58 3.72 0.60 -10.47
N PRO A 59 2.96 -0.15 -9.68
CA PRO A 59 3.54 -1.22 -8.87
C PRO A 59 4.09 -2.35 -9.73
N ASP A 60 5.16 -2.97 -9.25
CA ASP A 60 5.76 -4.11 -9.91
C ASP A 60 5.88 -5.28 -8.91
N GLU A 61 6.60 -6.32 -9.32
CA GLU A 61 6.74 -7.52 -8.50
C GLU A 61 7.57 -7.30 -7.22
N SER A 62 8.26 -6.17 -7.11
CA SER A 62 9.03 -5.86 -5.91
C SER A 62 8.14 -5.42 -4.75
N ILE A 63 6.88 -5.09 -5.02
CA ILE A 63 5.92 -4.70 -3.98
C ILE A 63 5.36 -5.96 -3.34
N VAL A 64 5.88 -6.30 -2.16
CA VAL A 64 5.54 -7.52 -1.44
C VAL A 64 4.99 -7.24 -0.05
N THR A 65 5.60 -6.30 0.68
CA THR A 65 5.18 -5.96 2.04
C THR A 65 4.52 -4.59 2.10
N VAL A 66 3.84 -4.32 3.22
CA VAL A 66 3.26 -3.00 3.48
C VAL A 66 4.37 -1.94 3.43
N GLN A 67 5.54 -2.25 4.01
CA GLN A 67 6.66 -1.32 3.98
C GLN A 67 7.12 -1.00 2.57
N ASN A 68 7.09 -1.99 1.66
CA ASN A 68 7.43 -1.75 0.25
C ASN A 68 6.48 -0.71 -0.36
N VAL A 69 5.20 -0.80 -0.06
CA VAL A 69 4.21 0.14 -0.56
C VAL A 69 4.50 1.55 -0.03
N VAL A 70 4.75 1.66 1.27
CA VAL A 70 5.03 2.94 1.92
C VAL A 70 6.29 3.58 1.31
N ASP A 71 7.36 2.80 1.17
CA ASP A 71 8.60 3.31 0.59
C ASP A 71 8.42 3.77 -0.84
N TYR A 72 7.68 3.01 -1.63
CA TYR A 72 7.41 3.36 -3.02
C TYR A 72 6.65 4.68 -3.11
N ILE A 73 5.62 4.85 -2.30
CA ILE A 73 4.82 6.09 -2.28
C ILE A 73 5.70 7.26 -1.82
N GLU A 74 6.50 7.06 -0.80
CA GLU A 74 7.39 8.12 -0.30
C GLU A 74 8.34 8.60 -1.39
N GLN A 75 8.94 7.68 -2.12
CA GLN A 75 9.84 8.00 -3.21
C GLN A 75 9.10 8.73 -4.34
N THR A 76 7.91 8.29 -4.64
CA THR A 76 7.10 8.92 -5.71
C THR A 76 6.73 10.34 -5.33
N LEU A 77 6.32 10.57 -4.09
CA LEU A 77 5.99 11.91 -3.62
C LEU A 77 7.21 12.82 -3.56
N ALA A 78 8.35 12.27 -3.20
CA ALA A 78 9.60 13.04 -3.12
C ALA A 78 10.11 13.45 -4.50
N ALA A 79 9.76 12.70 -5.53
CA ALA A 79 10.19 12.96 -6.91
C ALA A 79 9.35 14.00 -7.62
N LYS A 80 8.27 14.44 -7.02
CA LYS A 80 7.37 15.43 -7.60
C LYS A 80 7.97 16.81 -7.66
#